data_3fb0442bcd010edd539b37ea55d49dc3
#
_entry.id   3fb0442bcd010edd539b37ea55d49dc3
#
_cell.length_a   1.000
_cell.length_b   1.000
_cell.length_c   1.000
_cell.angle_alpha   90.00
_cell.angle_beta   90.00
_cell.angle_gamma   90.00
#
_symmetry.space_group_name_H-M   'P 1'
#
loop_
_entity.id
_entity.type
_entity.pdbx_description
1 polymer ?
#
loop_
_entity_poly.entity_id
_entity_poly.type
_entity_poly.pdbx_seq_one_letter_code
_entity_poly.pdbx_strand_id
1 'polypeptide(L)'
;MDQRVDNERRTDSTPGLGERPSANERVKKRSWRETFSARRGLFVALAIGSLIVLLLLVLWWLHARQYETTDDAFIDTRTVQISAQVSAAIVNVPVTDNQLVEAGAELVRLDDRDYIAQRDQSKANVDNLAAQIVSQTAKVEQARKQAVQAQAALTFAQQESDRYQQLAQKGTATIEQAQQYSSNLLQSEATFAAAQANAVATEKQIPTLDAQRKTAEAQLAQAEANLSRTIVTAPVAGRVTRLTAAKGGYAAVGQTLIMFVPRDVWVTANFKETQLDLMRAGQPVDIEIDAYPDRTFKGHIDSIQSGSGTAFSLLPAENATGNYVKIVQRVPVKIVFDKLPDVLLGPGMSVVPTVKVR
;
A
#
# COMPACT_ATOMS: atom_id res chain seq x y z
N MET A 1 -27.16 42.58 58.95
CA MET A 1 -26.99 42.18 60.36
C MET A 1 -25.52 42.24 60.59
N ASP A 2 -25.10 43.30 60.98
CA ASP A 2 -24.90 43.90 62.32
C ASP A 2 -23.53 43.50 62.87
N GLN A 3 -22.76 44.45 62.91
CA GLN A 3 -22.36 45.48 63.90
C GLN A 3 -21.05 45.09 64.54
N ARG A 4 -20.11 45.93 64.40
CA ARG A 4 -19.71 47.14 65.17
C ARG A 4 -18.76 46.79 66.31
N VAL A 5 -17.66 47.52 66.28
CA VAL A 5 -17.35 48.72 67.11
C VAL A 5 -16.63 48.30 68.39
N ASP A 6 -15.59 48.87 68.79
CA ASP A 6 -14.94 50.13 69.12
C ASP A 6 -13.75 49.83 70.05
N ASN A 7 -12.74 50.50 69.95
CA ASN A 7 -12.35 51.79 70.55
C ASN A 7 -11.51 51.71 71.83
N GLU A 8 -10.47 52.50 71.75
CA GLU A 8 -9.92 53.49 72.73
C GLU A 8 -9.06 52.97 73.90
N ARG A 9 -8.04 53.56 74.20
CA ARG A 9 -7.42 54.87 74.49
C ARG A 9 -6.36 54.72 75.58
N ARG A 10 -5.27 55.52 75.39
CA ARG A 10 -4.56 56.40 76.33
C ARG A 10 -4.14 55.81 77.69
N THR A 11 -2.98 56.16 78.21
CA THR A 11 -2.28 57.38 78.58
C THR A 11 -0.93 57.04 79.17
N ASP A 12 0.11 57.74 78.73
CA ASP A 12 0.74 58.88 79.42
C ASP A 12 1.36 58.65 80.81
N SER A 13 2.71 58.79 80.84
CA SER A 13 3.37 59.62 81.89
C SER A 13 4.91 59.42 81.89
N THR A 14 5.60 60.50 81.65
CA THR A 14 6.97 60.82 82.11
C THR A 14 6.91 61.31 83.54
N PRO A 15 8.02 61.63 84.29
CA PRO A 15 9.46 61.73 83.95
C PRO A 15 10.39 61.19 85.09
N GLY A 16 11.70 61.23 84.90
CA GLY A 16 12.64 61.06 86.01
C GLY A 16 14.11 61.31 85.56
N LEU A 17 14.60 62.47 85.92
CA LEU A 17 16.00 62.93 85.87
C LEU A 17 16.98 62.03 86.66
N GLY A 18 18.24 62.01 86.16
CA GLY A 18 19.34 61.60 87.04
C GLY A 18 20.61 61.16 86.32
N GLU A 19 21.55 62.13 86.22
CA GLU A 19 23.02 62.03 86.40
C GLU A 19 23.91 61.37 85.38
N ARG A 20 24.83 62.28 84.84
CA ARG A 20 26.09 61.89 84.25
C ARG A 20 27.09 61.52 85.33
N PRO A 21 28.14 60.66 85.05
CA PRO A 21 29.42 61.17 84.72
C PRO A 21 30.24 60.53 83.62
N SER A 22 31.11 61.33 83.07
CA SER A 22 32.31 61.23 82.29
C SER A 22 33.08 59.90 82.35
N ALA A 23 33.63 59.49 81.20
CA ALA A 23 35.10 59.34 80.91
C ALA A 23 35.36 58.55 79.62
N ASN A 24 36.08 59.23 78.75
CA ASN A 24 37.06 58.72 77.85
C ASN A 24 37.08 57.17 77.52
N GLU A 25 36.65 56.84 76.33
CA GLU A 25 37.27 55.71 75.63
C GLU A 25 37.50 56.04 74.15
N ARG A 26 38.74 55.93 73.78
CA ARG A 26 39.31 56.25 72.45
C ARG A 26 38.61 55.36 71.37
N VAL A 27 37.87 55.97 70.51
CA VAL A 27 37.38 55.40 69.27
C VAL A 27 38.58 55.19 68.35
N LYS A 28 39.06 53.93 68.25
CA LYS A 28 39.94 53.52 67.19
C LYS A 28 39.22 53.70 65.85
N LYS A 29 39.60 54.73 65.06
CA LYS A 29 39.23 54.92 63.68
C LYS A 29 39.74 53.70 62.90
N ARG A 30 38.89 52.73 62.70
CA ARG A 30 39.13 51.60 61.76
C ARG A 30 39.10 52.19 60.35
N SER A 31 40.26 52.14 59.69
CA SER A 31 40.45 52.76 58.38
C SER A 31 39.48 52.20 57.35
N TRP A 32 38.70 53.00 56.75
CA TRP A 32 37.65 52.72 55.72
C TRP A 32 38.27 52.10 54.44
N ARG A 33 39.59 52.07 54.36
CA ARG A 33 40.32 51.54 53.19
C ARG A 33 40.45 49.99 53.16
N GLU A 34 40.41 49.29 54.27
CA GLU A 34 40.53 47.80 54.27
C GLU A 34 39.20 47.08 53.95
N THR A 35 38.07 47.71 54.18
CA THR A 35 36.78 47.10 53.81
C THR A 35 36.40 47.26 52.33
N PHE A 36 37.05 48.14 51.59
CA PHE A 36 36.83 48.36 50.17
C PHE A 36 37.57 47.34 49.28
N SER A 37 38.73 46.80 49.71
CA SER A 37 39.52 45.83 48.94
C SER A 37 38.90 44.43 49.01
N ALA A 38 38.40 44.00 50.18
CA ALA A 38 37.71 42.74 50.32
C ALA A 38 36.35 42.68 49.55
N ARG A 39 35.65 43.80 49.48
CA ARG A 39 34.42 43.90 48.69
C ARG A 39 34.70 43.91 47.18
N ARG A 40 35.82 44.46 46.72
CA ARG A 40 36.22 44.40 45.30
C ARG A 40 36.48 42.98 44.83
N GLY A 41 37.16 42.12 45.65
CA GLY A 41 37.36 40.71 45.35
C GLY A 41 36.04 39.94 45.29
N LEU A 42 35.09 40.24 46.17
CA LEU A 42 33.77 39.63 46.16
C LEU A 42 32.97 40.05 44.92
N PHE A 43 33.00 41.35 44.53
CA PHE A 43 32.33 41.85 43.32
C PHE A 43 32.98 41.25 42.05
N VAL A 44 34.28 41.09 41.98
CA VAL A 44 34.98 40.43 40.85
C VAL A 44 34.61 38.96 40.79
N ALA A 45 34.60 38.24 41.94
CA ALA A 45 34.19 36.86 42.00
C ALA A 45 32.70 36.65 41.56
N LEU A 46 31.81 37.56 42.00
CA LEU A 46 30.38 37.56 41.55
C LEU A 46 30.28 37.91 40.07
N ALA A 47 31.05 38.80 39.54
CA ALA A 47 31.03 39.16 38.12
C ALA A 47 31.54 37.98 37.26
N ILE A 48 32.61 37.29 37.68
CA ILE A 48 33.15 36.10 37.01
C ILE A 48 32.11 34.96 37.09
N GLY A 49 31.50 34.74 38.25
CA GLY A 49 30.42 33.73 38.43
C GLY A 49 29.24 34.00 37.51
N SER A 50 28.79 35.25 37.45
CA SER A 50 27.70 35.70 36.54
C SER A 50 28.09 35.49 35.06
N LEU A 51 29.32 35.80 34.67
CA LEU A 51 29.81 35.59 33.29
C LEU A 51 29.83 34.08 32.92
N ILE A 52 30.26 33.22 33.85
CA ILE A 52 30.26 31.78 33.66
C ILE A 52 28.84 31.26 33.52
N VAL A 53 27.90 31.70 34.36
CA VAL A 53 26.47 31.33 34.25
C VAL A 53 25.89 31.80 32.93
N LEU A 54 26.19 33.04 32.52
CA LEU A 54 25.75 33.56 31.22
C LEU A 54 26.32 32.73 30.06
N LEU A 55 27.60 32.40 30.11
CA LEU A 55 28.24 31.54 29.09
C LEU A 55 27.58 30.17 29.03
N LEU A 56 27.31 29.51 30.18
CA LEU A 56 26.63 28.26 30.25
C LEU A 56 25.19 28.34 29.71
N LEU A 57 24.47 29.41 30.01
CA LEU A 57 23.12 29.68 29.47
C LEU A 57 23.16 29.87 27.94
N VAL A 58 24.16 30.58 27.42
CA VAL A 58 24.33 30.76 25.97
C VAL A 58 24.68 29.44 25.31
N LEU A 59 25.57 28.65 25.90
CA LEU A 59 25.92 27.32 25.38
C LEU A 59 24.71 26.37 25.41
N TRP A 60 23.95 26.36 26.53
CA TRP A 60 22.73 25.60 26.64
C TRP A 60 21.67 26.06 25.61
N TRP A 61 21.49 27.36 25.42
CA TRP A 61 20.57 27.92 24.43
C TRP A 61 20.98 27.58 22.99
N LEU A 62 22.29 27.65 22.67
CA LEU A 62 22.81 27.25 21.37
C LEU A 62 22.60 25.75 21.12
N HIS A 63 22.77 24.92 22.15
CA HIS A 63 22.52 23.48 22.06
C HIS A 63 21.01 23.18 21.90
N ALA A 64 20.17 23.83 22.69
CA ALA A 64 18.71 23.66 22.60
C ALA A 64 18.14 24.04 21.23
N ARG A 65 18.72 25.03 20.54
CA ARG A 65 18.31 25.44 19.18
C ARG A 65 18.69 24.45 18.08
N GLN A 66 19.46 23.41 18.39
CA GLN A 66 19.82 22.39 17.39
C GLN A 66 18.77 21.30 17.24
N TYR A 67 17.81 21.24 18.12
CA TYR A 67 16.82 20.18 18.17
C TYR A 67 15.41 20.75 18.10
N GLU A 68 14.57 20.11 17.28
CA GLU A 68 13.13 20.38 17.25
C GLU A 68 12.39 19.11 17.65
N THR A 69 11.44 19.24 18.55
CA THR A 69 10.67 18.13 19.09
C THR A 69 9.16 18.39 18.99
N THR A 70 8.38 17.33 18.91
CA THR A 70 6.91 17.40 18.99
C THR A 70 6.38 16.23 19.82
N ASP A 71 5.34 16.50 20.59
CA ASP A 71 4.54 15.52 21.34
C ASP A 71 3.33 15.02 20.55
N ASP A 72 3.05 15.64 19.40
CA ASP A 72 1.96 15.23 18.51
C ASP A 72 2.52 14.36 17.38
N ALA A 73 2.92 13.15 17.73
CA ALA A 73 3.42 12.17 16.78
C ALA A 73 2.97 10.76 17.18
N PHE A 74 2.77 9.94 16.18
CA PHE A 74 2.32 8.56 16.36
C PHE A 74 2.93 7.64 15.31
N ILE A 75 2.99 6.37 15.65
CA ILE A 75 3.34 5.32 14.69
C ILE A 75 2.17 5.14 13.73
N ASP A 76 2.49 5.08 12.45
CA ASP A 76 1.54 4.89 11.37
C ASP A 76 1.97 3.75 10.46
N THR A 77 1.03 3.20 9.70
CA THR A 77 1.25 2.16 8.70
C THR A 77 0.06 2.10 7.74
N ARG A 78 0.27 1.52 6.57
CA ARG A 78 -0.83 1.26 5.63
C ARG A 78 -1.60 0.01 6.05
N THR A 79 -2.56 0.16 6.95
CA THR A 79 -3.45 -0.94 7.33
C THR A 79 -4.21 -1.46 6.12
N VAL A 80 -4.27 -2.78 5.96
CA VAL A 80 -4.95 -3.44 4.84
C VAL A 80 -6.20 -4.16 5.35
N GLN A 81 -7.34 -3.88 4.74
CA GLN A 81 -8.57 -4.65 4.96
C GLN A 81 -8.58 -5.82 3.98
N ILE A 82 -8.41 -7.02 4.50
CA ILE A 82 -8.47 -8.25 3.71
C ILE A 82 -9.93 -8.70 3.64
N SER A 83 -10.48 -8.65 2.43
CA SER A 83 -11.89 -8.97 2.16
C SER A 83 -12.00 -10.25 1.31
N ALA A 84 -13.13 -10.95 1.44
CA ALA A 84 -13.46 -12.07 0.59
C ALA A 84 -13.63 -11.60 -0.86
N GLN A 85 -13.00 -12.30 -1.80
CA GLN A 85 -13.13 -12.02 -3.24
C GLN A 85 -14.15 -12.96 -3.91
N VAL A 86 -14.55 -14.01 -3.21
CA VAL A 86 -15.58 -14.95 -3.62
C VAL A 86 -16.50 -15.26 -2.44
N SER A 87 -17.74 -15.67 -2.71
CA SER A 87 -18.74 -15.93 -1.67
C SER A 87 -18.78 -17.42 -1.36
N ALA A 88 -18.43 -17.80 -0.12
CA ALA A 88 -18.54 -19.18 0.34
C ALA A 88 -18.59 -19.29 1.87
N ALA A 89 -18.91 -20.47 2.39
CA ALA A 89 -18.80 -20.75 3.82
C ALA A 89 -17.33 -20.79 4.27
N ILE A 90 -17.06 -20.31 5.48
CA ILE A 90 -15.71 -20.35 6.08
C ILE A 90 -15.49 -21.73 6.69
N VAL A 91 -14.56 -22.50 6.12
CA VAL A 91 -14.24 -23.86 6.57
C VAL A 91 -13.21 -23.83 7.69
N ASN A 92 -12.19 -22.99 7.55
CA ASN A 92 -11.09 -22.92 8.51
C ASN A 92 -10.53 -21.50 8.62
N VAL A 93 -10.07 -21.17 9.83
CA VAL A 93 -9.37 -19.91 10.13
C VAL A 93 -8.15 -20.31 10.97
N PRO A 94 -6.99 -20.54 10.32
CA PRO A 94 -5.79 -21.08 10.98
C PRO A 94 -5.04 -20.05 11.81
N VAL A 95 -5.47 -18.77 11.79
CA VAL A 95 -4.83 -17.66 12.48
C VAL A 95 -5.69 -17.14 13.64
N THR A 96 -5.04 -16.46 14.58
CA THR A 96 -5.68 -15.82 15.74
C THR A 96 -5.41 -14.32 15.74
N ASP A 97 -6.21 -13.57 16.52
CA ASP A 97 -5.96 -12.14 16.73
C ASP A 97 -4.54 -11.91 17.26
N ASN A 98 -3.91 -10.85 16.79
CA ASN A 98 -2.57 -10.41 17.14
C ASN A 98 -1.43 -11.38 16.74
N GLN A 99 -1.71 -12.40 15.94
CA GLN A 99 -0.70 -13.31 15.43
C GLN A 99 0.15 -12.64 14.35
N LEU A 100 1.47 -12.82 14.44
CA LEU A 100 2.40 -12.46 13.37
C LEU A 100 2.38 -13.55 12.29
N VAL A 101 2.28 -13.14 11.03
CA VAL A 101 2.27 -14.06 9.87
C VAL A 101 3.21 -13.54 8.78
N GLU A 102 3.76 -14.45 8.02
CA GLU A 102 4.62 -14.14 6.86
C GLU A 102 3.76 -13.93 5.60
N ALA A 103 4.36 -13.31 4.58
CA ALA A 103 3.72 -13.17 3.27
C ALA A 103 3.33 -14.54 2.69
N GLY A 104 2.11 -14.63 2.12
CA GLY A 104 1.57 -15.86 1.56
C GLY A 104 0.99 -16.84 2.59
N ALA A 105 1.09 -16.57 3.90
CA ALA A 105 0.46 -17.41 4.92
C ALA A 105 -1.06 -17.46 4.74
N GLU A 106 -1.65 -18.63 4.88
CA GLU A 106 -3.09 -18.84 4.83
C GLU A 106 -3.77 -18.18 6.05
N LEU A 107 -4.73 -17.31 5.80
CA LEU A 107 -5.47 -16.59 6.81
C LEU A 107 -6.88 -17.15 7.00
N VAL A 108 -7.57 -17.41 5.90
CA VAL A 108 -8.92 -17.96 5.89
C VAL A 108 -9.05 -18.93 4.73
N ARG A 109 -9.68 -20.08 4.98
CA ARG A 109 -10.07 -21.04 3.95
C ARG A 109 -11.58 -21.05 3.82
N LEU A 110 -12.04 -20.79 2.62
CA LEU A 110 -13.44 -20.87 2.23
C LEU A 110 -13.73 -22.27 1.66
N ASP A 111 -15.00 -22.65 1.58
CA ASP A 111 -15.43 -23.88 0.93
C ASP A 111 -15.18 -23.78 -0.58
N ASP A 112 -14.35 -24.68 -1.08
CA ASP A 112 -13.86 -24.69 -2.47
C ASP A 112 -14.59 -25.70 -3.36
N ARG A 113 -15.50 -26.52 -2.83
CA ARG A 113 -16.14 -27.63 -3.54
C ARG A 113 -16.87 -27.18 -4.80
N ASP A 114 -17.64 -26.12 -4.72
CA ASP A 114 -18.38 -25.59 -5.86
C ASP A 114 -17.43 -24.99 -6.91
N TYR A 115 -16.35 -24.35 -6.48
CA TYR A 115 -15.32 -23.78 -7.36
C TYR A 115 -14.48 -24.85 -8.03
N ILE A 116 -14.19 -25.97 -7.36
CA ILE A 116 -13.54 -27.14 -7.94
C ILE A 116 -14.45 -27.75 -9.03
N ALA A 117 -15.73 -27.94 -8.74
CA ALA A 117 -16.68 -28.46 -9.72
C ALA A 117 -16.79 -27.55 -10.96
N GLN A 118 -16.84 -26.24 -10.76
CA GLN A 118 -16.89 -25.24 -11.84
C GLN A 118 -15.62 -25.25 -12.70
N ARG A 119 -14.43 -25.34 -12.06
CA ARG A 119 -13.15 -25.49 -12.76
C ARG A 119 -13.11 -26.76 -13.58
N ASP A 120 -13.54 -27.90 -13.02
CA ASP A 120 -13.53 -29.20 -13.68
C ASP A 120 -14.50 -29.24 -14.85
N GLN A 121 -15.67 -28.62 -14.72
CA GLN A 121 -16.62 -28.46 -15.82
C GLN A 121 -16.03 -27.63 -16.97
N SER A 122 -15.39 -26.49 -16.64
CA SER A 122 -14.74 -25.63 -17.64
C SER A 122 -13.59 -26.34 -18.33
N LYS A 123 -12.79 -27.10 -17.58
CA LYS A 123 -11.73 -27.97 -18.14
C LYS A 123 -12.26 -29.02 -19.09
N ALA A 124 -13.31 -29.74 -18.71
CA ALA A 124 -13.94 -30.73 -19.57
C ALA A 124 -14.46 -30.14 -20.89
N ASN A 125 -14.92 -28.86 -20.86
CA ASN A 125 -15.33 -28.16 -22.07
C ASN A 125 -14.14 -27.89 -23.00
N VAL A 126 -12.99 -27.45 -22.46
CA VAL A 126 -11.75 -27.27 -23.22
C VAL A 126 -11.30 -28.58 -23.84
N ASP A 127 -11.29 -29.68 -23.09
CA ASP A 127 -10.90 -31.01 -23.52
C ASP A 127 -11.83 -31.52 -24.64
N ASN A 128 -13.15 -31.25 -24.53
CA ASN A 128 -14.13 -31.61 -25.55
C ASN A 128 -13.85 -30.86 -26.87
N LEU A 129 -13.60 -29.54 -26.81
CA LEU A 129 -13.29 -28.76 -28.00
C LEU A 129 -11.95 -29.19 -28.64
N ALA A 130 -10.96 -29.54 -27.83
CA ALA A 130 -9.71 -30.11 -28.32
C ALA A 130 -9.96 -31.43 -29.09
N ALA A 131 -10.79 -32.32 -28.56
CA ALA A 131 -11.18 -33.57 -29.24
C ALA A 131 -11.95 -33.30 -30.56
N GLN A 132 -12.82 -32.29 -30.59
CA GLN A 132 -13.52 -31.85 -31.79
C GLN A 132 -12.54 -31.36 -32.87
N ILE A 133 -11.50 -30.60 -32.52
CA ILE A 133 -10.47 -30.15 -33.46
C ILE A 133 -9.73 -31.33 -34.06
N VAL A 134 -9.36 -32.34 -33.25
CA VAL A 134 -8.73 -33.60 -33.74
C VAL A 134 -9.64 -34.31 -34.71
N SER A 135 -10.93 -34.47 -34.39
CA SER A 135 -11.93 -35.06 -35.28
C SER A 135 -12.10 -34.30 -36.59
N GLN A 136 -12.13 -32.96 -36.49
CA GLN A 136 -12.24 -32.10 -37.68
C GLN A 136 -10.99 -32.17 -38.55
N THR A 137 -9.80 -32.29 -37.99
CA THR A 137 -8.54 -32.47 -38.74
C THR A 137 -8.58 -33.78 -39.52
N ALA A 138 -9.13 -34.87 -38.98
CA ALA A 138 -9.33 -36.10 -39.71
C ALA A 138 -10.30 -35.95 -40.89
N LYS A 139 -11.41 -35.19 -40.71
CA LYS A 139 -12.34 -34.87 -41.80
C LYS A 139 -11.70 -34.04 -42.93
N VAL A 140 -10.84 -33.10 -42.56
CA VAL A 140 -10.05 -32.32 -43.56
C VAL A 140 -9.19 -33.24 -44.38
N GLU A 141 -8.48 -34.20 -43.73
CA GLU A 141 -7.64 -35.12 -44.42
C GLU A 141 -8.45 -36.05 -45.38
N GLN A 142 -9.63 -36.50 -44.95
CA GLN A 142 -10.57 -37.24 -45.80
C GLN A 142 -10.99 -36.45 -47.03
N ALA A 143 -11.41 -35.18 -46.84
CA ALA A 143 -11.83 -34.31 -47.93
C ALA A 143 -10.68 -34.00 -48.89
N ARG A 144 -9.47 -33.83 -48.40
CA ARG A 144 -8.24 -33.70 -49.26
C ARG A 144 -7.98 -34.94 -50.09
N LYS A 145 -8.14 -36.16 -49.55
CA LYS A 145 -8.01 -37.40 -50.30
C LYS A 145 -9.06 -37.53 -51.43
N GLN A 146 -10.32 -37.09 -51.12
CA GLN A 146 -11.39 -37.05 -52.13
C GLN A 146 -11.06 -36.06 -53.24
N ALA A 147 -10.50 -34.90 -52.95
CA ALA A 147 -10.04 -33.92 -53.95
C ALA A 147 -8.90 -34.51 -54.81
N VAL A 148 -7.96 -35.24 -54.21
CA VAL A 148 -6.87 -35.94 -54.94
C VAL A 148 -7.44 -37.00 -55.89
N GLN A 149 -8.45 -37.79 -55.47
CA GLN A 149 -9.14 -38.76 -56.28
C GLN A 149 -9.83 -38.09 -57.49
N ALA A 150 -10.58 -37.01 -57.24
CA ALA A 150 -11.22 -36.22 -58.31
C ALA A 150 -10.20 -35.60 -59.28
N GLN A 151 -9.05 -35.16 -58.80
CA GLN A 151 -7.94 -34.64 -59.62
C GLN A 151 -7.40 -35.71 -60.57
N ALA A 152 -7.23 -36.96 -60.08
CA ALA A 152 -6.79 -38.07 -60.90
C ALA A 152 -7.80 -38.40 -62.03
N ALA A 153 -9.12 -38.37 -61.70
CA ALA A 153 -10.20 -38.55 -62.67
C ALA A 153 -10.22 -37.46 -63.75
N LEU A 154 -10.02 -36.18 -63.32
CA LEU A 154 -9.89 -35.04 -64.22
C LEU A 154 -8.68 -35.19 -65.17
N THR A 155 -7.53 -35.58 -64.64
CA THR A 155 -6.34 -35.77 -65.47
C THR A 155 -6.55 -36.86 -66.52
N PHE A 156 -7.22 -37.97 -66.18
CA PHE A 156 -7.59 -38.98 -67.15
C PHE A 156 -8.59 -38.46 -68.19
N ALA A 157 -9.67 -37.81 -67.80
CA ALA A 157 -10.66 -37.22 -68.71
C ALA A 157 -10.03 -36.19 -69.68
N GLN A 158 -9.06 -35.40 -69.22
CA GLN A 158 -8.30 -34.45 -70.06
C GLN A 158 -7.50 -35.19 -71.15
N GLN A 159 -6.77 -36.26 -70.80
CA GLN A 159 -5.99 -37.05 -71.74
C GLN A 159 -6.89 -37.73 -72.76
N GLU A 160 -8.05 -38.28 -72.37
CA GLU A 160 -9.02 -38.87 -73.28
C GLU A 160 -9.64 -37.84 -74.22
N SER A 161 -10.06 -36.68 -73.72
CA SER A 161 -10.61 -35.60 -74.53
C SER A 161 -9.60 -35.12 -75.58
N ASP A 162 -8.33 -34.86 -75.24
CA ASP A 162 -7.29 -34.46 -76.10
C ASP A 162 -7.02 -35.51 -77.18
N ARG A 163 -7.00 -36.82 -76.78
CA ARG A 163 -6.80 -37.95 -77.69
C ARG A 163 -7.91 -38.02 -78.77
N TYR A 164 -9.18 -38.01 -78.34
CA TYR A 164 -10.33 -38.14 -79.23
C TYR A 164 -10.52 -36.91 -80.11
N GLN A 165 -10.19 -35.72 -79.66
CA GLN A 165 -10.15 -34.51 -80.51
C GLN A 165 -9.14 -34.64 -81.64
N GLN A 166 -7.91 -35.14 -81.32
CA GLN A 166 -6.88 -35.37 -82.38
C GLN A 166 -7.29 -36.50 -83.38
N LEU A 167 -7.92 -37.57 -82.91
CA LEU A 167 -8.42 -38.65 -83.74
C LEU A 167 -9.57 -38.20 -84.63
N ALA A 168 -10.46 -37.36 -84.20
CA ALA A 168 -11.54 -36.77 -84.98
C ALA A 168 -10.97 -35.85 -86.09
N GLN A 169 -9.96 -35.04 -85.77
CA GLN A 169 -9.25 -34.19 -86.76
C GLN A 169 -8.58 -35.00 -87.88
N LYS A 170 -8.11 -36.23 -87.51
CA LYS A 170 -7.51 -37.19 -88.46
C LYS A 170 -8.55 -38.05 -89.19
N GLY A 171 -9.86 -37.89 -88.90
CA GLY A 171 -10.93 -38.64 -89.50
C GLY A 171 -11.06 -40.11 -89.03
N THR A 172 -10.39 -40.49 -87.91
CA THR A 172 -10.37 -41.85 -87.37
C THR A 172 -11.35 -42.04 -86.14
N ALA A 173 -11.94 -40.95 -85.64
CA ALA A 173 -13.02 -40.99 -84.63
C ALA A 173 -14.19 -40.09 -85.14
N THR A 174 -15.39 -40.33 -84.59
CA THR A 174 -16.57 -39.55 -84.93
C THR A 174 -16.57 -38.19 -84.19
N ILE A 175 -17.21 -37.17 -84.71
CA ILE A 175 -17.39 -35.87 -84.04
C ILE A 175 -18.20 -36.06 -82.75
N GLU A 176 -19.17 -36.96 -82.72
CA GLU A 176 -19.99 -37.31 -81.58
C GLU A 176 -19.15 -37.89 -80.41
N GLN A 177 -18.18 -38.77 -80.69
CA GLN A 177 -17.22 -39.27 -79.73
C GLN A 177 -16.36 -38.17 -79.12
N ALA A 178 -15.81 -37.25 -79.96
CA ALA A 178 -15.04 -36.09 -79.50
C ALA A 178 -15.89 -35.16 -78.56
N GLN A 179 -17.11 -34.90 -78.96
CA GLN A 179 -18.06 -34.14 -78.09
C GLN A 179 -18.37 -34.84 -76.77
N GLN A 180 -18.58 -36.19 -76.80
CA GLN A 180 -18.82 -36.94 -75.60
C GLN A 180 -17.68 -36.91 -74.58
N TYR A 181 -16.40 -37.06 -75.08
CA TYR A 181 -15.23 -36.93 -74.21
C TYR A 181 -14.98 -35.51 -73.71
N SER A 182 -15.29 -34.49 -74.51
CA SER A 182 -15.26 -33.09 -74.08
C SER A 182 -16.32 -32.83 -73.00
N SER A 183 -17.53 -33.39 -73.09
CA SER A 183 -18.53 -33.28 -72.04
C SER A 183 -18.13 -33.99 -70.73
N ASN A 184 -17.49 -35.21 -70.86
CA ASN A 184 -16.93 -35.90 -69.71
C ASN A 184 -15.80 -35.13 -69.03
N LEU A 185 -14.98 -34.40 -69.79
CA LEU A 185 -13.96 -33.53 -69.24
C LEU A 185 -14.61 -32.43 -68.39
N LEU A 186 -15.58 -31.68 -68.92
CA LEU A 186 -16.27 -30.60 -68.22
C LEU A 186 -16.94 -31.13 -66.91
N GLN A 187 -17.51 -32.35 -66.98
CA GLN A 187 -18.09 -32.97 -65.75
C GLN A 187 -17.03 -33.30 -64.70
N SER A 188 -15.85 -33.78 -65.14
CA SER A 188 -14.73 -34.10 -64.24
C SER A 188 -14.11 -32.81 -63.65
N GLU A 189 -14.00 -31.71 -64.42
CA GLU A 189 -13.61 -30.41 -63.94
C GLU A 189 -14.55 -29.91 -62.83
N ALA A 190 -15.85 -29.96 -63.06
CA ALA A 190 -16.86 -29.53 -62.07
C ALA A 190 -16.80 -30.40 -60.81
N THR A 191 -16.56 -31.71 -60.97
CA THR A 191 -16.43 -32.64 -59.82
C THR A 191 -15.18 -32.35 -59.01
N PHE A 192 -14.06 -32.09 -59.62
CA PHE A 192 -12.83 -31.69 -58.94
C PHE A 192 -12.98 -30.38 -58.26
N ALA A 193 -13.54 -29.37 -58.91
CA ALA A 193 -13.79 -28.06 -58.30
C ALA A 193 -14.67 -28.13 -57.05
N ALA A 194 -15.73 -28.97 -57.12
CA ALA A 194 -16.60 -29.22 -55.99
C ALA A 194 -15.88 -29.92 -54.80
N ALA A 195 -15.03 -30.94 -55.08
CA ALA A 195 -14.24 -31.64 -54.10
C ALA A 195 -13.21 -30.70 -53.40
N GLN A 196 -12.56 -29.87 -54.22
CA GLN A 196 -11.61 -28.86 -53.71
C GLN A 196 -12.30 -27.82 -52.84
N ALA A 197 -13.45 -27.29 -53.23
CA ALA A 197 -14.23 -26.35 -52.44
C ALA A 197 -14.70 -27.00 -51.11
N ASN A 198 -15.10 -28.25 -51.12
CA ASN A 198 -15.45 -29.00 -49.92
C ASN A 198 -14.24 -29.14 -48.98
N ALA A 199 -13.07 -29.48 -49.46
CA ALA A 199 -11.85 -29.57 -48.64
C ALA A 199 -11.52 -28.22 -47.98
N VAL A 200 -11.60 -27.12 -48.72
CA VAL A 200 -11.38 -25.76 -48.20
C VAL A 200 -12.46 -25.38 -47.17
N ALA A 201 -13.74 -25.68 -47.40
CA ALA A 201 -14.82 -25.39 -46.48
C ALA A 201 -14.65 -26.17 -45.14
N THR A 202 -14.25 -27.47 -45.27
CA THR A 202 -13.99 -28.33 -44.10
C THR A 202 -12.78 -27.82 -43.28
N GLU A 203 -11.73 -27.35 -43.96
CA GLU A 203 -10.54 -26.74 -43.31
C GLU A 203 -10.88 -25.47 -42.59
N LYS A 204 -11.73 -24.61 -43.13
CA LYS A 204 -12.19 -23.33 -42.50
C LYS A 204 -12.99 -23.52 -41.24
N GLN A 205 -13.43 -24.75 -40.93
CA GLN A 205 -14.08 -25.05 -39.63
C GLN A 205 -13.08 -25.17 -38.48
N ILE A 206 -11.78 -25.49 -38.75
CA ILE A 206 -10.75 -25.57 -37.71
C ILE A 206 -10.53 -24.24 -36.99
N PRO A 207 -10.29 -23.12 -37.67
CA PRO A 207 -10.17 -21.82 -37.01
C PRO A 207 -11.40 -21.43 -36.13
N THR A 208 -12.58 -21.83 -36.56
CA THR A 208 -13.81 -21.58 -35.79
C THR A 208 -13.82 -22.37 -34.48
N LEU A 209 -13.47 -23.68 -34.54
CA LEU A 209 -13.33 -24.49 -33.32
C LEU A 209 -12.18 -24.02 -32.44
N ASP A 210 -11.05 -23.54 -33.00
CA ASP A 210 -9.94 -22.98 -32.25
C ASP A 210 -10.35 -21.69 -31.52
N ALA A 211 -11.15 -20.82 -32.15
CA ALA A 211 -11.72 -19.65 -31.49
C ALA A 211 -12.65 -20.02 -30.33
N GLN A 212 -13.49 -21.06 -30.50
CA GLN A 212 -14.33 -21.58 -29.43
C GLN A 212 -13.50 -22.16 -28.27
N ARG A 213 -12.41 -22.90 -28.58
CA ARG A 213 -11.50 -23.43 -27.58
C ARG A 213 -10.85 -22.31 -26.78
N LYS A 214 -10.37 -21.23 -27.42
CA LYS A 214 -9.81 -20.08 -26.72
C LYS A 214 -10.82 -19.40 -25.79
N THR A 215 -12.09 -19.34 -26.20
CA THR A 215 -13.16 -18.83 -25.32
C THR A 215 -13.35 -19.73 -24.09
N ALA A 216 -13.35 -21.06 -24.29
CA ALA A 216 -13.44 -22.01 -23.19
C ALA A 216 -12.22 -21.98 -22.26
N GLU A 217 -11.02 -21.79 -22.80
CA GLU A 217 -9.78 -21.58 -22.03
C GLU A 217 -9.85 -20.31 -21.15
N ALA A 218 -10.42 -19.22 -21.67
CA ALA A 218 -10.66 -18.02 -20.87
C ALA A 218 -11.67 -18.27 -19.72
N GLN A 219 -12.69 -19.06 -19.97
CA GLN A 219 -13.64 -19.48 -18.93
C GLN A 219 -12.99 -20.39 -17.88
N LEU A 220 -12.11 -21.30 -18.29
CA LEU A 220 -11.32 -22.12 -17.39
C LEU A 220 -10.41 -21.26 -16.51
N ALA A 221 -9.67 -20.33 -17.10
CA ALA A 221 -8.80 -19.42 -16.35
C ALA A 221 -9.59 -18.57 -15.33
N GLN A 222 -10.81 -18.13 -15.66
CA GLN A 222 -11.69 -17.44 -14.72
C GLN A 222 -12.11 -18.36 -13.55
N ALA A 223 -12.46 -19.61 -13.83
CA ALA A 223 -12.83 -20.58 -12.80
C ALA A 223 -11.66 -20.94 -11.89
N GLU A 224 -10.44 -21.08 -12.44
CA GLU A 224 -9.19 -21.29 -11.67
C GLU A 224 -8.85 -20.08 -10.79
N ALA A 225 -9.01 -18.87 -11.30
CA ALA A 225 -8.85 -17.64 -10.51
C ALA A 225 -9.86 -17.57 -9.35
N ASN A 226 -11.11 -17.94 -9.57
CA ASN A 226 -12.11 -17.98 -8.50
C ASN A 226 -11.80 -19.06 -7.46
N LEU A 227 -11.32 -20.22 -7.89
CA LEU A 227 -10.86 -21.29 -7.00
C LEU A 227 -9.67 -20.82 -6.16
N SER A 228 -8.68 -20.17 -6.76
CA SER A 228 -7.52 -19.65 -5.99
C SER A 228 -7.93 -18.63 -4.92
N ARG A 229 -9.00 -17.87 -5.14
CA ARG A 229 -9.54 -16.89 -4.20
C ARG A 229 -10.29 -17.50 -3.01
N THR A 230 -10.54 -18.80 -3.00
CA THR A 230 -11.10 -19.50 -1.83
C THR A 230 -10.10 -19.62 -0.69
N ILE A 231 -8.81 -19.49 -0.97
CA ILE A 231 -7.74 -19.42 0.03
C ILE A 231 -7.30 -17.97 0.15
N VAL A 232 -7.67 -17.34 1.26
CA VAL A 232 -7.29 -15.95 1.55
C VAL A 232 -5.93 -15.97 2.23
N THR A 233 -4.93 -15.30 1.62
CA THR A 233 -3.55 -15.28 2.10
C THR A 233 -3.11 -13.87 2.49
N ALA A 234 -2.08 -13.79 3.32
CA ALA A 234 -1.44 -12.51 3.70
C ALA A 234 -0.67 -11.92 2.51
N PRO A 235 -0.92 -10.67 2.09
CA PRO A 235 -0.23 -10.05 0.95
C PRO A 235 1.24 -9.73 1.25
N VAL A 236 1.57 -9.44 2.50
CA VAL A 236 2.90 -9.12 3.01
C VAL A 236 3.08 -9.68 4.41
N ALA A 237 4.30 -9.69 4.93
CA ALA A 237 4.53 -10.03 6.33
C ALA A 237 3.94 -8.97 7.25
N GLY A 238 3.23 -9.40 8.31
CA GLY A 238 2.56 -8.46 9.21
C GLY A 238 1.77 -9.18 10.30
N ARG A 239 0.89 -8.43 10.95
CA ARG A 239 0.10 -8.92 12.08
C ARG A 239 -1.39 -8.90 11.77
N VAL A 240 -2.06 -9.99 12.06
CA VAL A 240 -3.52 -10.06 12.08
C VAL A 240 -4.03 -9.19 13.23
N THR A 241 -4.89 -8.22 12.91
CA THR A 241 -5.60 -7.45 13.92
C THR A 241 -7.08 -7.55 13.64
N ARG A 242 -7.96 -7.57 14.51
CA ARG A 242 -9.41 -7.60 14.31
C ARG A 242 -9.86 -8.67 13.30
N LEU A 243 -9.81 -9.91 13.74
CA LEU A 243 -10.32 -11.07 13.02
C LEU A 243 -11.86 -11.12 13.15
N THR A 244 -12.58 -10.91 12.03
CA THR A 244 -14.05 -11.01 11.99
C THR A 244 -14.52 -12.33 11.39
N ALA A 245 -13.63 -13.04 10.69
CA ALA A 245 -13.92 -14.35 10.12
C ALA A 245 -14.02 -15.42 11.23
N ALA A 246 -15.10 -16.20 11.22
CA ALA A 246 -15.30 -17.31 12.15
C ALA A 246 -15.63 -18.57 11.37
N LYS A 247 -15.08 -19.70 11.80
CA LYS A 247 -15.40 -21.02 11.23
C LYS A 247 -16.92 -21.28 11.28
N GLY A 248 -17.49 -21.71 10.15
CA GLY A 248 -18.93 -21.92 9.99
C GLY A 248 -19.71 -20.67 9.58
N GLY A 249 -19.07 -19.50 9.56
CA GLY A 249 -19.66 -18.28 9.01
C GLY A 249 -19.72 -18.33 7.49
N TYR A 250 -20.41 -17.35 6.89
CA TYR A 250 -20.48 -17.17 5.45
C TYR A 250 -19.80 -15.86 5.06
N ALA A 251 -18.88 -15.92 4.11
CA ALA A 251 -18.19 -14.76 3.56
C ALA A 251 -18.88 -14.35 2.25
N ALA A 252 -19.30 -13.09 2.18
CA ALA A 252 -19.79 -12.46 0.95
C ALA A 252 -18.67 -11.67 0.25
N VAL A 253 -18.75 -11.51 -1.07
CA VAL A 253 -17.79 -10.70 -1.84
C VAL A 253 -17.72 -9.29 -1.28
N GLY A 254 -16.52 -8.78 -1.01
CA GLY A 254 -16.28 -7.45 -0.45
C GLY A 254 -16.40 -7.38 1.09
N GLN A 255 -16.87 -8.43 1.75
CA GLN A 255 -16.92 -8.46 3.21
C GLN A 255 -15.51 -8.51 3.79
N THR A 256 -15.18 -7.58 4.69
CA THR A 256 -13.91 -7.58 5.42
C THR A 256 -13.87 -8.76 6.39
N LEU A 257 -12.86 -9.60 6.23
CA LEU A 257 -12.61 -10.77 7.07
C LEU A 257 -11.57 -10.49 8.14
N ILE A 258 -10.58 -9.68 7.82
CA ILE A 258 -9.41 -9.40 8.67
C ILE A 258 -8.96 -7.96 8.45
N MET A 259 -8.64 -7.25 9.52
CA MET A 259 -7.77 -6.09 9.47
C MET A 259 -6.32 -6.54 9.63
N PHE A 260 -5.45 -6.08 8.76
CA PHE A 260 -4.06 -6.51 8.68
C PHE A 260 -3.12 -5.30 8.80
N VAL A 261 -2.13 -5.42 9.67
CA VAL A 261 -1.11 -4.40 9.92
C VAL A 261 0.22 -4.90 9.39
N PRO A 262 0.71 -4.35 8.27
CA PRO A 262 2.05 -4.63 7.77
C PRO A 262 3.14 -4.31 8.77
N ARG A 263 4.31 -4.96 8.64
CA ARG A 263 5.50 -4.65 9.46
C ARG A 263 6.16 -3.33 9.07
N ASP A 264 5.83 -2.80 7.89
CA ASP A 264 6.35 -1.52 7.41
C ASP A 264 5.64 -0.37 8.14
N VAL A 265 6.30 0.13 9.18
CA VAL A 265 5.82 1.21 10.05
C VAL A 265 6.70 2.43 9.93
N TRP A 266 6.13 3.61 10.08
CA TRP A 266 6.82 4.89 10.15
C TRP A 266 6.22 5.74 11.25
N VAL A 267 6.85 6.87 11.55
CA VAL A 267 6.30 7.88 12.46
C VAL A 267 5.72 9.03 11.63
N THR A 268 4.47 9.36 11.89
CA THR A 268 3.84 10.60 11.42
C THR A 268 3.90 11.61 12.55
N ALA A 269 4.75 12.62 12.40
CA ALA A 269 5.00 13.64 13.39
C ALA A 269 4.47 15.00 12.93
N ASN A 270 3.55 15.57 13.70
CA ASN A 270 2.91 16.84 13.39
C ASN A 270 3.69 17.99 14.02
N PHE A 271 4.62 18.59 13.27
CA PHE A 271 5.39 19.75 13.70
C PHE A 271 4.61 21.04 13.44
N LYS A 272 4.83 22.04 14.28
CA LYS A 272 4.30 23.39 14.05
C LYS A 272 4.95 23.98 12.78
N GLU A 273 4.18 24.71 11.99
CA GLU A 273 4.67 25.38 10.77
C GLU A 273 5.95 26.21 11.05
N THR A 274 6.06 26.81 12.24
CA THR A 274 7.21 27.60 12.68
C THR A 274 8.49 26.80 12.93
N GLN A 275 8.39 25.47 13.04
CA GLN A 275 9.53 24.56 13.27
C GLN A 275 10.13 24.03 11.96
N LEU A 276 9.43 24.20 10.83
CA LEU A 276 9.81 23.58 9.55
C LEU A 276 10.96 24.29 8.82
N ASP A 277 11.28 25.53 9.17
CA ASP A 277 12.26 26.37 8.45
C ASP A 277 13.60 25.65 8.25
N LEU A 278 14.06 24.92 9.25
CA LEU A 278 15.35 24.21 9.26
C LEU A 278 15.24 22.70 8.99
N MET A 279 14.02 22.17 8.85
CA MET A 279 13.81 20.75 8.60
C MET A 279 14.04 20.39 7.14
N ARG A 280 14.77 19.32 6.91
CA ARG A 280 15.06 18.78 5.55
C ARG A 280 15.00 17.26 5.57
N ALA A 281 14.62 16.67 4.44
CA ALA A 281 14.71 15.22 4.26
C ALA A 281 16.15 14.73 4.48
N GLY A 282 16.30 13.56 5.10
CA GLY A 282 17.57 12.94 5.46
C GLY A 282 18.15 13.38 6.80
N GLN A 283 17.56 14.35 7.52
CA GLN A 283 18.04 14.71 8.85
C GLN A 283 17.80 13.60 9.86
N PRO A 284 18.77 13.33 10.77
CA PRO A 284 18.66 12.29 11.79
C PRO A 284 17.63 12.67 12.85
N VAL A 285 16.90 11.66 13.32
CA VAL A 285 15.85 11.79 14.32
C VAL A 285 16.05 10.73 15.40
N ASP A 286 15.98 11.16 16.65
CA ASP A 286 15.86 10.31 17.82
C ASP A 286 14.37 10.13 18.13
N ILE A 287 13.91 8.88 18.20
CA ILE A 287 12.51 8.53 18.38
C ILE A 287 12.37 7.84 19.73
N GLU A 288 11.62 8.46 20.64
CA GLU A 288 11.22 7.87 21.90
C GLU A 288 9.78 7.39 21.77
N ILE A 289 9.50 6.15 22.16
CA ILE A 289 8.18 5.54 22.07
C ILE A 289 7.64 5.40 23.49
N ASP A 290 6.48 5.95 23.78
CA ASP A 290 5.92 5.98 25.15
C ASP A 290 5.76 4.59 25.76
N ALA A 291 5.50 3.58 24.93
CA ALA A 291 5.42 2.18 25.37
C ALA A 291 6.78 1.57 25.77
N TYR A 292 7.90 2.19 25.39
CA TYR A 292 9.27 1.69 25.60
C TYR A 292 10.19 2.82 26.07
N PRO A 293 9.97 3.41 27.25
CA PRO A 293 10.65 4.64 27.69
C PRO A 293 12.16 4.50 27.87
N ASP A 294 12.67 3.27 28.07
CA ASP A 294 14.10 2.99 28.28
C ASP A 294 14.86 2.79 26.96
N ARG A 295 14.19 2.97 25.79
CA ARG A 295 14.77 2.73 24.46
C ARG A 295 14.58 3.93 23.54
N THR A 296 15.68 4.41 22.97
CA THR A 296 15.66 5.42 21.90
C THR A 296 15.94 4.74 20.56
N PHE A 297 15.09 4.94 19.59
CA PHE A 297 15.22 4.42 18.24
C PHE A 297 15.77 5.51 17.32
N LYS A 298 16.55 5.12 16.33
CA LYS A 298 17.12 6.04 15.34
C LYS A 298 16.31 5.99 14.05
N GLY A 299 16.16 7.15 13.44
CA GLY A 299 15.49 7.29 12.16
C GLY A 299 15.93 8.57 11.46
N HIS A 300 15.32 8.85 10.35
CA HIS A 300 15.54 10.07 9.58
C HIS A 300 14.24 10.59 8.98
N ILE A 301 14.22 11.88 8.66
CA ILE A 301 13.11 12.48 7.93
C ILE A 301 13.10 11.91 6.51
N ASP A 302 12.00 11.23 6.13
CA ASP A 302 11.75 10.78 4.77
C ASP A 302 11.21 11.94 3.92
N SER A 303 10.14 12.56 4.39
CA SER A 303 9.44 13.61 3.65
C SER A 303 8.65 14.54 4.58
N ILE A 304 8.40 15.75 4.08
CA ILE A 304 7.54 16.75 4.73
C ILE A 304 6.33 16.94 3.83
N GLN A 305 5.13 16.85 4.39
CA GLN A 305 3.90 17.04 3.62
C GLN A 305 3.78 18.48 3.12
N SER A 306 3.38 18.66 1.86
CA SER A 306 3.22 19.97 1.24
C SER A 306 1.90 20.66 1.64
N GLY A 307 1.68 20.84 2.94
CA GLY A 307 0.48 21.50 3.48
C GLY A 307 0.11 21.00 4.87
N SER A 308 -0.72 21.80 5.56
CA SER A 308 -1.18 21.43 6.90
C SER A 308 -2.13 20.23 6.87
N GLY A 309 -2.20 19.49 7.98
CA GLY A 309 -3.11 18.36 8.11
C GLY A 309 -4.59 18.75 7.92
N THR A 310 -4.95 19.96 8.31
CA THR A 310 -6.32 20.49 8.14
C THR A 310 -6.69 20.75 6.68
N ALA A 311 -5.72 21.07 5.80
CA ALA A 311 -5.97 21.32 4.38
C ALA A 311 -6.40 20.05 3.62
N PHE A 312 -6.04 18.87 4.13
CA PHE A 312 -6.36 17.57 3.53
C PHE A 312 -7.44 16.79 4.33
N SER A 313 -8.05 17.45 5.34
CA SER A 313 -9.16 16.85 6.08
C SER A 313 -10.41 16.78 5.21
N LEU A 314 -11.16 15.67 5.30
CA LEU A 314 -12.47 15.52 4.66
C LEU A 314 -13.52 16.53 5.16
N LEU A 315 -13.32 17.06 6.38
CA LEU A 315 -14.15 18.10 6.99
C LEU A 315 -13.23 19.23 7.45
N PRO A 316 -12.89 20.19 6.56
CA PRO A 316 -12.13 21.38 6.96
C PRO A 316 -12.88 22.15 8.04
N ALA A 317 -12.17 22.63 9.04
CA ALA A 317 -12.77 23.52 10.05
C ALA A 317 -13.14 24.86 9.38
N GLU A 318 -14.42 25.06 9.04
CA GLU A 318 -14.93 26.35 8.59
C GLU A 318 -15.25 27.23 9.80
N ASN A 319 -14.67 28.43 9.82
CA ASN A 319 -15.01 29.45 10.80
C ASN A 319 -16.38 30.05 10.44
N ALA A 320 -17.47 29.51 11.00
CA ALA A 320 -18.84 29.93 10.75
C ALA A 320 -19.14 31.40 11.16
N THR A 321 -18.24 32.08 11.87
CA THR A 321 -18.47 33.41 12.45
C THR A 321 -17.81 34.57 11.69
N GLY A 322 -17.13 34.29 10.56
CA GLY A 322 -16.51 35.35 9.73
C GLY A 322 -15.27 36.01 10.33
N ASN A 323 -14.86 35.70 11.55
CA ASN A 323 -13.62 36.18 12.15
C ASN A 323 -12.46 35.21 11.87
N TYR A 324 -11.49 35.64 11.06
CA TYR A 324 -10.27 34.88 10.83
C TYR A 324 -9.33 35.02 12.03
N VAL A 325 -9.15 33.93 12.78
CA VAL A 325 -8.13 33.83 13.83
C VAL A 325 -6.94 33.05 13.25
N LYS A 326 -5.78 33.70 13.14
CA LYS A 326 -4.54 33.03 12.74
C LYS A 326 -4.09 32.09 13.85
N ILE A 327 -4.24 30.78 13.62
CA ILE A 327 -3.71 29.71 14.47
C ILE A 327 -2.49 29.09 13.82
N VAL A 328 -1.51 28.66 14.60
CA VAL A 328 -0.35 27.93 14.10
C VAL A 328 -0.82 26.57 13.61
N GLN A 329 -0.62 26.31 12.32
CA GLN A 329 -0.96 25.05 11.71
C GLN A 329 0.11 23.99 12.01
N ARG A 330 -0.29 22.71 12.02
CA ARG A 330 0.63 21.58 12.11
C ARG A 330 0.78 20.92 10.74
N VAL A 331 2.01 20.57 10.42
CA VAL A 331 2.36 19.92 9.15
C VAL A 331 2.92 18.54 9.45
N PRO A 332 2.35 17.48 8.88
CA PRO A 332 2.85 16.13 9.04
C PRO A 332 4.24 15.96 8.40
N VAL A 333 5.16 15.41 9.17
CA VAL A 333 6.50 14.99 8.75
C VAL A 333 6.59 13.50 8.90
N LYS A 334 6.92 12.81 7.81
CA LYS A 334 7.13 11.36 7.82
C LYS A 334 8.58 11.05 8.19
N ILE A 335 8.76 10.25 9.23
CA ILE A 335 10.04 9.80 9.74
C ILE A 335 10.10 8.28 9.63
N VAL A 336 11.17 7.76 9.04
CA VAL A 336 11.39 6.32 8.84
C VAL A 336 12.48 5.85 9.78
N PHE A 337 12.30 4.67 10.36
CA PHE A 337 13.32 4.03 11.19
C PHE A 337 14.49 3.57 10.35
N ASP A 338 15.71 3.86 10.78
CA ASP A 338 16.95 3.39 10.10
C ASP A 338 17.08 1.86 10.16
N LYS A 339 16.58 1.28 11.22
CA LYS A 339 16.47 -0.17 11.41
C LYS A 339 15.11 -0.47 12.01
N LEU A 340 14.40 -1.43 11.41
CA LEU A 340 13.12 -1.87 11.93
C LEU A 340 13.27 -2.31 13.40
N PRO A 341 12.52 -1.70 14.34
CA PRO A 341 12.58 -2.07 15.75
C PRO A 341 12.20 -3.53 15.99
N ASP A 342 12.90 -4.17 16.93
CA ASP A 342 12.65 -5.55 17.36
C ASP A 342 11.52 -5.68 18.41
N VAL A 343 10.74 -4.63 18.58
CA VAL A 343 9.62 -4.52 19.51
C VAL A 343 8.28 -4.46 18.79
N LEU A 344 7.21 -4.73 19.52
CA LEU A 344 5.86 -4.64 18.99
C LEU A 344 5.50 -3.18 18.74
N LEU A 345 5.36 -2.81 17.46
CA LEU A 345 4.85 -1.51 17.05
C LEU A 345 3.52 -1.67 16.33
N GLY A 346 2.64 -0.71 16.55
CA GLY A 346 1.33 -0.67 15.90
C GLY A 346 0.86 0.76 15.66
N PRO A 347 -0.05 0.95 14.70
CA PRO A 347 -0.57 2.28 14.39
C PRO A 347 -1.28 2.89 15.60
N GLY A 348 -1.10 4.21 15.77
CA GLY A 348 -1.67 4.97 16.89
C GLY A 348 -0.87 4.95 18.18
N MET A 349 0.27 4.25 18.27
CA MET A 349 1.16 4.35 19.43
C MET A 349 1.85 5.72 19.44
N SER A 350 1.81 6.39 20.60
CA SER A 350 2.41 7.72 20.78
C SER A 350 3.93 7.65 20.83
N VAL A 351 4.56 8.66 20.20
CA VAL A 351 6.02 8.79 20.12
C VAL A 351 6.42 10.26 20.25
N VAL A 352 7.64 10.49 20.71
CA VAL A 352 8.25 11.82 20.77
C VAL A 352 9.51 11.83 19.90
N PRO A 353 9.41 12.31 18.66
CA PRO A 353 10.58 12.47 17.79
C PRO A 353 11.33 13.75 18.11
N THR A 354 12.66 13.66 18.20
CA THR A 354 13.58 14.77 18.34
C THR A 354 14.47 14.85 17.10
N VAL A 355 14.24 15.86 16.28
CA VAL A 355 14.95 16.07 15.02
C VAL A 355 16.18 16.96 15.26
N LYS A 356 17.34 16.54 14.79
CA LYS A 356 18.53 17.37 14.77
C LYS A 356 18.53 18.22 13.50
N VAL A 357 18.27 19.52 13.65
CA VAL A 357 18.09 20.47 12.53
C VAL A 357 19.36 21.26 12.17
N ARG A 358 20.41 21.20 13.01
CA ARG A 358 21.70 21.90 12.81
C ARG A 358 22.89 21.05 13.25
#